data_e9a300d9f5c801905cece97ce1c89fe7
#
_entry.id   e9a300d9f5c801905cece97ce1c89fe7
#
_cell.length_a   1.000
_cell.length_b   1.000
_cell.length_c   1.000
_cell.angle_alpha   90.00
_cell.angle_beta   90.00
_cell.angle_gamma   90.00
#
_symmetry.space_group_name_H-M   'P 1'
#
loop_
_entity.id
_entity.type
_entity.pdbx_description
1 polymer ?
#
loop_
_entity_poly.entity_id
_entity_poly.type
_entity_poly.pdbx_seq_one_letter_code
_entity_poly.pdbx_strand_id
1 'polypeptide(L)'
;MFKYILKRIGISILVLFGVSVVIYMIVRLMPTDFIENKYQSQLANGQMTMEDIYNMKEPLGLNDNSFWGILKGYWKWFSQAIQGNLGDSWKYNRKVSDVIGENMWISFSIAIIATALQFLIAIPLGITSATHQYSARDYIVTVLTMIGISLPTYFFGAILIKVFSVDLGWFPTEGLNSSKVFEATFAGWWAKLFDTIHHLILPIFCSVILSIGGLMRYTRTNMLEVLSSDYIRTARAKGLSEKKVIYKHAFRNTMIPIVTLLAGILPSLFGGMMITEEVFGIPGIGRMAYKALTEGDIPFIMGYNMFLAILTVLGTLFSDIMYSVVDPRVKLGK
;
A
#
# COMPACT_ATOMS: atom_id res chain seq x y z
N MET A 1 9.81 26.77 -11.32
CA MET A 1 9.75 25.31 -11.25
C MET A 1 10.98 24.71 -10.55
N PHE A 2 12.21 24.95 -11.04
CA PHE A 2 13.44 24.39 -10.43
C PHE A 2 13.64 24.75 -8.95
N LYS A 3 13.51 26.03 -8.55
CA LYS A 3 13.55 26.46 -7.14
C LYS A 3 12.52 25.76 -6.24
N TYR A 4 11.32 25.52 -6.76
CA TYR A 4 10.26 24.82 -6.04
C TYR A 4 10.63 23.36 -5.79
N ILE A 5 11.08 22.65 -6.82
CA ILE A 5 11.52 21.26 -6.73
C ILE A 5 12.68 21.14 -5.73
N LEU A 6 13.66 22.03 -5.80
CA LEU A 6 14.81 22.04 -4.87
C LEU A 6 14.37 22.26 -3.41
N LYS A 7 13.44 23.20 -3.18
CA LYS A 7 12.85 23.43 -1.85
C LYS A 7 12.09 22.18 -1.35
N ARG A 8 11.33 21.52 -2.22
CA ARG A 8 10.61 20.30 -1.89
C ARG A 8 11.54 19.14 -1.56
N ILE A 9 12.61 18.95 -2.31
CA ILE A 9 13.65 17.95 -2.02
C ILE A 9 14.29 18.25 -0.66
N GLY A 10 14.61 19.50 -0.34
CA GLY A 10 15.16 19.87 0.97
C GLY A 10 14.20 19.55 2.11
N ILE A 11 12.91 19.87 1.96
CA ILE A 11 11.87 19.51 2.96
C ILE A 11 11.74 17.99 3.05
N SER A 12 11.77 17.27 1.94
CA SER A 12 11.70 15.81 1.88
C SER A 12 12.83 15.13 2.66
N ILE A 13 14.04 15.63 2.54
CA ILE A 13 15.21 15.14 3.30
C ILE A 13 15.00 15.36 4.80
N LEU A 14 14.50 16.54 5.19
CA LEU A 14 14.19 16.84 6.59
C LEU A 14 13.11 15.91 7.15
N VAL A 15 12.06 15.65 6.37
CA VAL A 15 10.99 14.71 6.75
C VAL A 15 11.52 13.29 6.88
N LEU A 16 12.32 12.80 5.93
CA LEU A 16 12.93 11.47 6.02
C LEU A 16 13.85 11.34 7.25
N PHE A 17 14.62 12.37 7.54
CA PHE A 17 15.42 12.41 8.75
C PHE A 17 14.54 12.32 10.01
N GLY A 18 13.48 13.13 10.11
CA GLY A 18 12.54 13.06 11.23
C GLY A 18 11.88 11.70 11.38
N VAL A 19 11.42 11.10 10.25
CA VAL A 19 10.84 9.75 10.24
C VAL A 19 11.86 8.70 10.69
N SER A 20 13.11 8.78 10.25
CA SER A 20 14.17 7.86 10.68
C SER A 20 14.42 7.90 12.18
N VAL A 21 14.39 9.11 12.79
CA VAL A 21 14.48 9.27 14.26
C VAL A 21 13.29 8.60 14.94
N VAL A 22 12.07 8.80 14.43
CA VAL A 22 10.86 8.18 14.99
C VAL A 22 10.93 6.66 14.90
N ILE A 23 11.31 6.11 13.75
CA ILE A 23 11.47 4.65 13.56
C ILE A 23 12.45 4.09 14.59
N TYR A 24 13.62 4.71 14.72
CA TYR A 24 14.63 4.27 15.66
C TYR A 24 14.15 4.37 17.12
N MET A 25 13.47 5.46 17.49
CA MET A 25 12.94 5.65 18.83
C MET A 25 11.85 4.66 19.19
N ILE A 26 10.97 4.29 18.26
CA ILE A 26 9.95 3.24 18.47
C ILE A 26 10.63 1.93 18.87
N VAL A 27 11.69 1.54 18.19
CA VAL A 27 12.45 0.33 18.52
C VAL A 27 13.11 0.44 19.88
N ARG A 28 13.62 1.62 20.24
CA ARG A 28 14.22 1.88 21.57
C ARG A 28 13.22 1.87 22.72
N LEU A 29 11.95 2.19 22.45
CA LEU A 29 10.87 2.14 23.45
C LEU A 29 10.32 0.73 23.66
N MET A 30 10.72 -0.25 22.85
CA MET A 30 10.38 -1.65 23.11
C MET A 30 10.99 -2.12 24.43
N PRO A 31 10.30 -2.99 25.19
CA PRO A 31 10.86 -3.55 26.41
C PRO A 31 12.24 -4.16 26.15
N THR A 32 13.20 -3.89 27.05
CA THR A 32 14.60 -4.35 26.89
C THR A 32 14.72 -5.85 26.75
N ASP A 33 13.81 -6.58 27.37
CA ASP A 33 13.80 -8.06 27.40
C ASP A 33 13.04 -8.69 26.22
N PHE A 34 12.51 -7.87 25.30
CA PHE A 34 11.69 -8.38 24.18
C PHE A 34 12.45 -9.39 23.32
N ILE A 35 13.69 -9.10 22.95
CA ILE A 35 14.53 -9.98 22.13
C ILE A 35 14.92 -11.24 22.92
N GLU A 36 15.29 -11.09 24.18
CA GLU A 36 15.64 -12.22 25.06
C GLU A 36 14.43 -13.14 25.29
N ASN A 37 13.27 -12.58 25.60
CA ASN A 37 12.03 -13.34 25.76
C ASN A 37 11.62 -14.09 24.48
N LYS A 38 11.83 -13.47 23.33
CA LYS A 38 11.56 -14.09 22.02
C LYS A 38 12.42 -15.34 21.79
N TYR A 39 13.70 -15.28 22.14
CA TYR A 39 14.67 -16.38 21.93
C TYR A 39 14.87 -17.25 23.17
N GLN A 40 14.04 -17.10 24.21
CA GLN A 40 14.18 -17.81 25.48
C GLN A 40 14.19 -19.34 25.30
N SER A 41 13.34 -19.89 24.41
CA SER A 41 13.31 -21.33 24.14
C SER A 41 14.61 -21.83 23.47
N GLN A 42 15.19 -21.04 22.59
CA GLN A 42 16.45 -21.37 21.92
C GLN A 42 17.64 -21.26 22.86
N LEU A 43 17.62 -20.27 23.76
CA LEU A 43 18.61 -20.14 24.85
C LEU A 43 18.53 -21.33 25.80
N ALA A 44 17.33 -21.73 26.21
CA ALA A 44 17.12 -22.87 27.12
C ALA A 44 17.56 -24.20 26.49
N ASN A 45 17.40 -24.37 25.17
CA ASN A 45 17.81 -25.56 24.43
C ASN A 45 19.28 -25.54 24.00
N GLY A 46 20.04 -24.51 24.33
CA GLY A 46 21.45 -24.35 23.93
C GLY A 46 21.67 -24.14 22.43
N GLN A 47 20.62 -23.80 21.68
CA GLN A 47 20.69 -23.49 20.26
C GLN A 47 21.18 -22.06 19.97
N MET A 48 21.15 -21.20 20.98
CA MET A 48 21.57 -19.80 20.94
C MET A 48 22.23 -19.42 22.27
N THR A 49 23.17 -18.52 22.22
CA THR A 49 23.86 -17.99 23.40
C THR A 49 23.47 -16.53 23.66
N MET A 50 23.76 -16.00 24.87
CA MET A 50 23.58 -14.58 25.16
C MET A 50 24.52 -13.70 24.32
N GLU A 51 25.66 -14.24 23.90
CA GLU A 51 26.59 -13.58 22.99
C GLU A 51 25.99 -13.41 21.59
N ASP A 52 25.23 -14.40 21.09
CA ASP A 52 24.53 -14.29 19.83
C ASP A 52 23.48 -13.16 19.88
N ILE A 53 22.72 -13.07 20.97
CA ILE A 53 21.74 -11.98 21.18
C ILE A 53 22.44 -10.62 21.25
N TYR A 54 23.57 -10.55 21.93
CA TYR A 54 24.37 -9.33 22.00
C TYR A 54 24.82 -8.88 20.62
N ASN A 55 25.32 -9.83 19.80
CA ASN A 55 25.76 -9.60 18.42
C ASN A 55 24.60 -9.18 17.50
N MET A 56 23.39 -9.71 17.71
CA MET A 56 22.20 -9.29 16.98
C MET A 56 21.75 -7.84 17.31
N LYS A 57 21.92 -7.42 18.56
CA LYS A 57 21.59 -6.08 19.04
C LYS A 57 22.63 -5.02 18.63
N GLU A 58 23.88 -5.40 18.48
CA GLU A 58 25.04 -4.53 18.29
C GLU A 58 24.95 -3.64 17.02
N PRO A 59 24.58 -4.16 15.81
CA PRO A 59 24.43 -3.32 14.61
C PRO A 59 23.39 -2.21 14.75
N LEU A 60 22.35 -2.46 15.54
CA LEU A 60 21.27 -1.51 15.83
C LEU A 60 21.59 -0.59 17.01
N GLY A 61 22.73 -0.79 17.66
CA GLY A 61 23.15 -0.04 18.86
C GLY A 61 22.26 -0.26 20.08
N LEU A 62 21.55 -1.39 20.19
CA LEU A 62 20.57 -1.65 21.24
C LEU A 62 21.18 -2.11 22.58
N ASN A 63 22.49 -2.33 22.63
CA ASN A 63 23.19 -2.83 23.82
C ASN A 63 23.48 -1.75 24.88
N ASP A 64 23.41 -0.46 24.53
CA ASP A 64 23.68 0.66 25.46
C ASP A 64 22.45 1.57 25.54
N ASN A 65 21.81 1.63 26.70
CA ASN A 65 20.62 2.42 26.97
C ASN A 65 20.94 3.83 27.52
N SER A 66 22.24 4.20 27.63
CA SER A 66 22.61 5.55 27.98
C SER A 66 22.21 6.54 26.87
N PHE A 67 22.04 7.82 27.24
CA PHE A 67 21.74 8.87 26.26
C PHE A 67 22.76 8.91 25.10
N TRP A 68 24.04 8.79 25.43
CA TRP A 68 25.11 8.75 24.42
C TRP A 68 25.11 7.44 23.60
N GLY A 69 24.75 6.32 24.22
CA GLY A 69 24.57 5.03 23.53
C GLY A 69 23.44 5.07 22.50
N ILE A 70 22.31 5.69 22.87
CA ILE A 70 21.17 5.89 21.96
C ILE A 70 21.58 6.75 20.76
N LEU A 71 22.24 7.87 21.01
CA LEU A 71 22.67 8.78 19.94
C LEU A 71 23.69 8.11 19.01
N LYS A 72 24.69 7.43 19.57
CA LYS A 72 25.70 6.69 18.79
C LYS A 72 25.09 5.55 17.99
N GLY A 73 24.15 4.81 18.60
CA GLY A 73 23.42 3.72 17.92
C GLY A 73 22.56 4.22 16.76
N TYR A 74 21.84 5.34 16.96
CA TYR A 74 21.09 5.97 15.89
C TYR A 74 21.98 6.35 14.69
N TRP A 75 23.10 7.06 14.96
CA TRP A 75 24.00 7.45 13.87
C TRP A 75 24.68 6.27 13.19
N LYS A 76 24.98 5.19 13.91
CA LYS A 76 25.52 3.95 13.34
C LYS A 76 24.51 3.33 12.38
N TRP A 77 23.26 3.14 12.80
CA TRP A 77 22.18 2.62 11.95
C TRP A 77 21.87 3.56 10.78
N PHE A 78 21.69 4.85 11.05
CA PHE A 78 21.32 5.83 10.03
C PHE A 78 22.37 5.97 8.92
N SER A 79 23.67 5.96 9.28
CA SER A 79 24.75 6.02 8.30
C SER A 79 24.78 4.79 7.37
N GLN A 80 24.42 3.62 7.88
CA GLN A 80 24.27 2.41 7.07
C GLN A 80 23.02 2.48 6.17
N ALA A 81 21.90 2.95 6.72
CA ALA A 81 20.65 3.10 5.98
C ALA A 81 20.78 4.05 4.77
N ILE A 82 21.51 5.18 4.91
CA ILE A 82 21.80 6.09 3.79
C ILE A 82 22.61 5.41 2.70
N GLN A 83 23.48 4.46 3.04
CA GLN A 83 24.28 3.69 2.08
C GLN A 83 23.49 2.53 1.45
N GLY A 84 22.20 2.41 1.75
CA GLY A 84 21.34 1.32 1.26
C GLY A 84 21.45 0.01 2.06
N ASN A 85 22.26 0.00 3.13
CA ASN A 85 22.35 -1.14 4.03
C ASN A 85 21.28 -1.01 5.13
N LEU A 86 20.15 -1.71 4.95
CA LEU A 86 19.04 -1.74 5.91
C LEU A 86 19.23 -2.81 7.01
N GLY A 87 20.38 -3.50 7.03
CA GLY A 87 20.68 -4.59 7.94
C GLY A 87 20.24 -5.96 7.41
N ASP A 88 20.46 -7.00 8.23
CA ASP A 88 20.10 -8.37 7.94
C ASP A 88 18.83 -8.74 8.71
N SER A 89 17.87 -9.30 8.01
CA SER A 89 16.63 -9.82 8.58
C SER A 89 16.91 -11.02 9.47
N TRP A 90 16.42 -10.98 10.69
CA TRP A 90 16.57 -12.10 11.65
C TRP A 90 15.69 -13.30 11.31
N LYS A 91 14.57 -13.04 10.60
CA LYS A 91 13.65 -14.09 10.17
C LYS A 91 14.10 -14.78 8.90
N TYR A 92 14.49 -13.97 7.90
CA TYR A 92 14.77 -14.46 6.55
C TYR A 92 16.24 -14.81 6.35
N ASN A 93 17.13 -14.50 7.32
CA ASN A 93 18.59 -14.71 7.25
C ASN A 93 19.22 -14.17 5.95
N ARG A 94 18.73 -13.01 5.51
CA ARG A 94 19.12 -12.34 4.26
C ARG A 94 19.06 -10.82 4.47
N LYS A 95 19.73 -10.08 3.59
CA LYS A 95 19.64 -8.60 3.62
C LYS A 95 18.21 -8.14 3.46
N VAL A 96 17.81 -7.19 4.27
CA VAL A 96 16.46 -6.59 4.22
C VAL A 96 16.17 -6.00 2.84
N SER A 97 17.16 -5.33 2.21
CA SER A 97 17.06 -4.79 0.86
C SER A 97 16.69 -5.83 -0.20
N ASP A 98 17.28 -7.04 -0.09
CA ASP A 98 17.06 -8.12 -1.06
C ASP A 98 15.65 -8.69 -0.91
N VAL A 99 15.23 -8.92 0.34
CA VAL A 99 13.85 -9.39 0.62
C VAL A 99 12.82 -8.39 0.13
N ILE A 100 13.03 -7.09 0.36
CA ILE A 100 12.15 -6.04 -0.15
C ILE A 100 12.16 -6.05 -1.69
N GLY A 101 13.33 -6.01 -2.31
CA GLY A 101 13.49 -5.92 -3.76
C GLY A 101 12.85 -7.07 -4.54
N GLU A 102 12.91 -8.30 -4.00
CA GLU A 102 12.30 -9.47 -4.64
C GLU A 102 10.76 -9.50 -4.49
N ASN A 103 10.23 -9.12 -3.33
CA ASN A 103 8.81 -9.32 -3.02
C ASN A 103 7.94 -8.08 -3.32
N MET A 104 8.51 -6.88 -3.39
CA MET A 104 7.74 -5.65 -3.65
C MET A 104 7.04 -5.66 -5.01
N TRP A 105 7.63 -6.30 -6.03
CA TRP A 105 7.05 -6.35 -7.38
C TRP A 105 5.81 -7.23 -7.48
N ILE A 106 5.71 -8.27 -6.62
CA ILE A 106 4.51 -9.10 -6.51
C ILE A 106 3.38 -8.23 -5.96
N SER A 107 3.60 -7.56 -4.84
CA SER A 107 2.62 -6.64 -4.25
C SER A 107 2.24 -5.52 -5.20
N PHE A 108 3.23 -4.91 -5.89
CA PHE A 108 2.99 -3.86 -6.88
C PHE A 108 2.06 -4.33 -8.00
N SER A 109 2.31 -5.52 -8.55
CA SER A 109 1.51 -6.06 -9.66
C SER A 109 0.05 -6.29 -9.24
N ILE A 110 -0.19 -6.79 -8.05
CA ILE A 110 -1.53 -7.01 -7.51
C ILE A 110 -2.21 -5.68 -7.21
N ALA A 111 -1.49 -4.77 -6.54
CA ALA A 111 -2.02 -3.48 -6.13
C ALA A 111 -2.37 -2.58 -7.33
N ILE A 112 -1.55 -2.56 -8.39
CA ILE A 112 -1.83 -1.76 -9.58
C ILE A 112 -3.08 -2.26 -10.31
N ILE A 113 -3.26 -3.58 -10.43
CA ILE A 113 -4.44 -4.17 -11.05
C ILE A 113 -5.68 -3.90 -10.20
N ALA A 114 -5.60 -4.14 -8.88
CA ALA A 114 -6.71 -3.87 -7.97
C ALA A 114 -7.12 -2.39 -7.98
N THR A 115 -6.14 -1.47 -7.97
CA THR A 115 -6.37 -0.02 -8.04
C THR A 115 -7.01 0.37 -9.38
N ALA A 116 -6.51 -0.13 -10.50
CA ALA A 116 -7.10 0.14 -11.81
C ALA A 116 -8.56 -0.30 -11.90
N LEU A 117 -8.87 -1.52 -11.42
CA LEU A 117 -10.23 -2.03 -11.35
C LEU A 117 -11.11 -1.23 -10.38
N GLN A 118 -10.57 -0.84 -9.23
CA GLN A 118 -11.27 0.02 -8.28
C GLN A 118 -11.70 1.34 -8.94
N PHE A 119 -10.81 2.03 -9.64
CA PHE A 119 -11.11 3.28 -10.35
C PHE A 119 -12.12 3.06 -11.47
N LEU A 120 -11.93 2.01 -12.26
CA LEU A 120 -12.81 1.66 -13.37
C LEU A 120 -14.25 1.38 -12.92
N ILE A 121 -14.45 0.84 -11.74
CA ILE A 121 -15.76 0.48 -11.19
C ILE A 121 -16.33 1.58 -10.32
N ALA A 122 -15.54 2.13 -9.38
CA ALA A 122 -16.02 3.09 -8.40
C ALA A 122 -16.43 4.44 -9.01
N ILE A 123 -15.69 4.91 -10.04
CA ILE A 123 -16.01 6.20 -10.68
C ILE A 123 -17.36 6.15 -11.40
N PRO A 124 -17.65 5.19 -12.30
CA PRO A 124 -18.97 5.07 -12.92
C PRO A 124 -20.11 4.89 -11.91
N LEU A 125 -19.88 4.10 -10.85
CA LEU A 125 -20.86 3.95 -9.77
C LEU A 125 -21.12 5.26 -9.04
N GLY A 126 -20.09 6.05 -8.73
CA GLY A 126 -20.21 7.36 -8.10
C GLY A 126 -20.95 8.37 -8.98
N ILE A 127 -20.63 8.40 -10.29
CA ILE A 127 -21.35 9.26 -11.27
C ILE A 127 -22.83 8.84 -11.35
N THR A 128 -23.12 7.55 -11.46
CA THR A 128 -24.49 7.03 -11.55
C THR A 128 -25.29 7.38 -10.29
N SER A 129 -24.71 7.21 -9.12
CA SER A 129 -25.30 7.54 -7.84
C SER A 129 -25.57 9.05 -7.71
N ALA A 130 -24.64 9.92 -8.15
CA ALA A 130 -24.81 11.36 -8.11
C ALA A 130 -25.88 11.88 -9.09
N THR A 131 -25.92 11.30 -10.30
CA THR A 131 -26.88 11.74 -11.34
C THR A 131 -28.30 11.23 -11.13
N HIS A 132 -28.47 10.21 -10.30
CA HIS A 132 -29.76 9.63 -9.93
C HIS A 132 -29.99 9.69 -8.41
N GLN A 133 -29.67 10.82 -7.80
CA GLN A 133 -29.77 11.03 -6.35
C GLN A 133 -31.18 10.66 -5.83
N TYR A 134 -31.21 9.96 -4.68
CA TYR A 134 -32.44 9.46 -4.02
C TYR A 134 -33.26 8.43 -4.83
N SER A 135 -32.75 7.93 -5.94
CA SER A 135 -33.37 6.84 -6.67
C SER A 135 -32.99 5.46 -6.10
N ALA A 136 -33.72 4.42 -6.50
CA ALA A 136 -33.38 3.04 -6.14
C ALA A 136 -31.94 2.67 -6.54
N ARG A 137 -31.42 3.19 -7.65
CA ARG A 137 -30.03 2.99 -8.11
C ARG A 137 -29.04 3.59 -7.11
N ASP A 138 -29.27 4.80 -6.63
CA ASP A 138 -28.42 5.45 -5.63
C ASP A 138 -28.41 4.65 -4.32
N TYR A 139 -29.57 4.20 -3.85
CA TYR A 139 -29.65 3.39 -2.62
C TYR A 139 -28.95 2.03 -2.77
N ILE A 140 -29.20 1.31 -3.86
CA ILE A 140 -28.57 -0.02 -4.09
C ILE A 140 -27.04 0.12 -4.13
N VAL A 141 -26.51 1.05 -4.93
CA VAL A 141 -25.07 1.28 -5.04
C VAL A 141 -24.47 1.68 -3.69
N THR A 142 -25.14 2.59 -2.97
CA THR A 142 -24.66 3.04 -1.65
C THR A 142 -24.66 1.90 -0.65
N VAL A 143 -25.74 1.12 -0.53
CA VAL A 143 -25.83 0.00 0.42
C VAL A 143 -24.76 -1.06 0.13
N LEU A 144 -24.63 -1.49 -1.14
CA LEU A 144 -23.64 -2.50 -1.51
C LEU A 144 -22.20 -2.06 -1.22
N THR A 145 -21.88 -0.79 -1.53
CA THR A 145 -20.54 -0.26 -1.26
C THR A 145 -20.28 -0.03 0.22
N MET A 146 -21.31 0.30 1.01
CA MET A 146 -21.21 0.40 2.47
C MET A 146 -20.97 -0.95 3.12
N ILE A 147 -21.65 -2.00 2.66
CA ILE A 147 -21.38 -3.37 3.11
C ILE A 147 -19.91 -3.72 2.86
N GLY A 148 -19.39 -3.44 1.66
CA GLY A 148 -17.97 -3.69 1.32
C GLY A 148 -17.01 -3.00 2.31
N ILE A 149 -17.18 -1.71 2.58
CA ILE A 149 -16.31 -0.97 3.51
C ILE A 149 -16.38 -1.52 4.95
N SER A 150 -17.53 -2.03 5.36
CA SER A 150 -17.77 -2.49 6.75
C SER A 150 -17.19 -3.86 7.05
N LEU A 151 -16.84 -4.64 6.02
CA LEU A 151 -16.32 -6.00 6.20
C LEU A 151 -14.81 -5.97 6.51
N PRO A 152 -14.36 -6.65 7.58
CA PRO A 152 -12.92 -6.86 7.79
C PRO A 152 -12.31 -7.68 6.66
N THR A 153 -11.14 -7.27 6.17
CA THR A 153 -10.46 -7.91 5.04
C THR A 153 -10.22 -9.40 5.26
N TYR A 154 -9.74 -9.78 6.44
CA TYR A 154 -9.48 -11.18 6.78
C TYR A 154 -10.76 -12.03 6.78
N PHE A 155 -11.85 -11.47 7.25
CA PHE A 155 -13.15 -12.16 7.30
C PHE A 155 -13.72 -12.38 5.90
N PHE A 156 -13.74 -11.32 5.08
CA PHE A 156 -14.25 -11.43 3.72
C PHE A 156 -13.37 -12.34 2.86
N GLY A 157 -12.04 -12.25 2.99
CA GLY A 157 -11.10 -13.15 2.32
C GLY A 157 -11.31 -14.61 2.70
N ALA A 158 -11.50 -14.90 4.00
CA ALA A 158 -11.77 -16.25 4.47
C ALA A 158 -13.12 -16.82 3.92
N ILE A 159 -14.17 -16.00 3.84
CA ILE A 159 -15.44 -16.39 3.20
C ILE A 159 -15.23 -16.71 1.72
N LEU A 160 -14.49 -15.87 0.99
CA LEU A 160 -14.20 -16.12 -0.43
C LEU A 160 -13.45 -17.43 -0.63
N ILE A 161 -12.43 -17.71 0.17
CA ILE A 161 -11.68 -18.98 0.13
C ILE A 161 -12.62 -20.15 0.45
N LYS A 162 -13.41 -20.04 1.55
CA LYS A 162 -14.32 -21.11 1.95
C LYS A 162 -15.30 -21.46 0.83
N VAL A 163 -15.98 -20.46 0.27
CA VAL A 163 -17.04 -20.69 -0.72
C VAL A 163 -16.44 -21.07 -2.07
N PHE A 164 -15.52 -20.27 -2.61
CA PHE A 164 -15.09 -20.43 -4.00
C PHE A 164 -13.92 -21.39 -4.18
N SER A 165 -13.08 -21.57 -3.16
CA SER A 165 -11.94 -22.49 -3.26
C SER A 165 -12.23 -23.85 -2.63
N VAL A 166 -12.82 -23.88 -1.42
CA VAL A 166 -13.03 -25.13 -0.70
C VAL A 166 -14.33 -25.83 -1.12
N ASP A 167 -15.47 -25.11 -1.09
CA ASP A 167 -16.79 -25.72 -1.34
C ASP A 167 -17.04 -25.93 -2.84
N LEU A 168 -16.72 -24.95 -3.67
CA LEU A 168 -16.95 -25.00 -5.12
C LEU A 168 -15.74 -25.52 -5.92
N GLY A 169 -14.53 -25.45 -5.37
CA GLY A 169 -13.30 -25.87 -6.05
C GLY A 169 -12.95 -25.04 -7.30
N TRP A 170 -13.47 -23.81 -7.41
CA TRP A 170 -13.29 -22.97 -8.61
C TRP A 170 -11.92 -22.28 -8.63
N PHE A 171 -11.36 -21.93 -7.47
CA PHE A 171 -10.12 -21.20 -7.35
C PHE A 171 -9.15 -21.87 -6.38
N PRO A 172 -7.84 -21.61 -6.49
CA PRO A 172 -6.86 -22.06 -5.52
C PRO A 172 -7.12 -21.46 -4.13
N THR A 173 -6.71 -22.18 -3.09
CA THR A 173 -6.88 -21.75 -1.70
C THR A 173 -5.83 -20.73 -1.28
N GLU A 174 -4.59 -20.87 -1.78
CA GLU A 174 -3.46 -20.02 -1.39
C GLU A 174 -2.33 -20.03 -2.44
N GLY A 175 -1.40 -19.08 -2.28
CA GLY A 175 -0.18 -19.00 -3.07
C GLY A 175 -0.29 -18.17 -4.34
N LEU A 176 0.83 -18.03 -5.02
CA LEU A 176 0.94 -17.26 -6.27
C LEU A 176 0.80 -18.16 -7.51
N ASN A 177 1.21 -19.41 -7.38
CA ASN A 177 1.19 -20.42 -8.44
C ASN A 177 0.94 -21.81 -7.84
N SER A 178 0.39 -22.70 -8.66
CA SER A 178 0.33 -24.14 -8.34
C SER A 178 1.74 -24.70 -8.19
N SER A 179 1.86 -25.79 -7.43
CA SER A 179 3.13 -26.53 -7.28
C SER A 179 3.59 -27.26 -8.56
N LYS A 180 2.90 -27.04 -9.68
CA LYS A 180 3.23 -27.63 -11.00
C LYS A 180 4.55 -27.05 -11.52
N VAL A 181 5.40 -27.92 -12.08
CA VAL A 181 6.59 -27.50 -12.81
C VAL A 181 6.14 -27.05 -14.20
N PHE A 182 6.38 -25.78 -14.54
CA PHE A 182 6.15 -25.25 -15.87
C PHE A 182 7.42 -25.36 -16.69
N GLU A 183 7.32 -25.91 -17.90
CA GLU A 183 8.45 -26.01 -18.81
C GLU A 183 8.97 -24.61 -19.19
N ALA A 184 10.27 -24.48 -19.42
CA ALA A 184 10.92 -23.24 -19.88
C ALA A 184 10.71 -23.01 -21.40
N THR A 185 9.46 -23.22 -21.86
CA THR A 185 9.02 -23.03 -23.23
C THR A 185 8.02 -21.87 -23.31
N PHE A 186 7.74 -21.37 -24.52
CA PHE A 186 6.71 -20.33 -24.72
C PHE A 186 5.33 -20.80 -24.22
N ALA A 187 4.96 -22.04 -24.47
CA ALA A 187 3.71 -22.64 -23.97
C ALA A 187 3.69 -22.73 -22.44
N GLY A 188 4.81 -23.13 -21.83
CA GLY A 188 4.96 -23.18 -20.37
C GLY A 188 4.87 -21.80 -19.72
N TRP A 189 5.41 -20.75 -20.36
CA TRP A 189 5.27 -19.36 -19.88
C TRP A 189 3.82 -18.92 -19.83
N TRP A 190 3.04 -19.18 -20.88
CA TRP A 190 1.60 -18.89 -20.92
C TRP A 190 0.82 -19.69 -19.86
N ALA A 191 1.14 -20.98 -19.71
CA ALA A 191 0.52 -21.83 -18.70
C ALA A 191 0.76 -21.27 -17.28
N LYS A 192 1.99 -20.84 -16.98
CA LYS A 192 2.34 -20.19 -15.72
C LYS A 192 1.60 -18.87 -15.52
N LEU A 193 1.50 -18.05 -16.56
CA LEU A 193 0.78 -16.77 -16.50
C LEU A 193 -0.71 -16.98 -16.18
N PHE A 194 -1.37 -17.94 -16.87
CA PHE A 194 -2.77 -18.26 -16.60
C PHE A 194 -2.97 -18.83 -15.19
N ASP A 195 -2.06 -19.67 -14.73
CA ASP A 195 -2.09 -20.20 -13.36
C ASP A 195 -1.94 -19.07 -12.32
N THR A 196 -1.00 -18.16 -12.53
CA THR A 196 -0.82 -16.97 -11.68
C THR A 196 -2.08 -16.08 -11.67
N ILE A 197 -2.65 -15.80 -12.83
CA ILE A 197 -3.90 -15.01 -12.93
C ILE A 197 -5.01 -15.70 -12.14
N HIS A 198 -5.15 -17.02 -12.27
CA HIS A 198 -6.16 -17.81 -11.57
C HIS A 198 -6.02 -17.72 -10.04
N HIS A 199 -4.79 -17.72 -9.52
CA HIS A 199 -4.52 -17.52 -8.10
C HIS A 199 -4.82 -16.09 -7.62
N LEU A 200 -4.70 -15.10 -8.51
CA LEU A 200 -4.87 -13.68 -8.16
C LEU A 200 -6.32 -13.17 -8.26
N ILE A 201 -7.25 -13.93 -8.84
CA ILE A 201 -8.65 -13.49 -9.02
C ILE A 201 -9.29 -13.17 -7.66
N LEU A 202 -9.29 -14.09 -6.70
CA LEU A 202 -9.92 -13.87 -5.40
C LEU A 202 -9.25 -12.78 -4.57
N PRO A 203 -7.91 -12.70 -4.46
CA PRO A 203 -7.23 -11.60 -3.77
C PRO A 203 -7.55 -10.22 -4.36
N ILE A 204 -7.52 -10.10 -5.69
CA ILE A 204 -7.86 -8.85 -6.39
C ILE A 204 -9.33 -8.51 -6.18
N PHE A 205 -10.24 -9.46 -6.35
CA PHE A 205 -11.67 -9.28 -6.11
C PHE A 205 -11.95 -8.82 -4.68
N CYS A 206 -11.33 -9.48 -3.69
CA CYS A 206 -11.43 -9.09 -2.28
C CYS A 206 -11.03 -7.62 -2.07
N SER A 207 -9.85 -7.25 -2.55
CA SER A 207 -9.30 -5.90 -2.41
C SER A 207 -10.17 -4.85 -3.10
N VAL A 208 -10.66 -5.13 -4.31
CA VAL A 208 -11.50 -4.23 -5.08
C VAL A 208 -12.84 -3.99 -4.36
N ILE A 209 -13.54 -5.04 -3.95
CA ILE A 209 -14.86 -4.92 -3.27
C ILE A 209 -14.75 -4.08 -2.00
N LEU A 210 -13.71 -4.31 -1.19
CA LEU A 210 -13.52 -3.59 0.07
C LEU A 210 -13.13 -2.11 -0.15
N SER A 211 -12.52 -1.78 -1.27
CA SER A 211 -12.00 -0.43 -1.55
C SER A 211 -12.92 0.46 -2.42
N ILE A 212 -13.82 -0.15 -3.20
CA ILE A 212 -14.74 0.59 -4.12
C ILE A 212 -15.52 1.69 -3.39
N GLY A 213 -16.05 1.38 -2.21
CA GLY A 213 -17.01 2.26 -1.53
C GLY A 213 -16.42 3.62 -1.15
N GLY A 214 -15.14 3.68 -0.75
CA GLY A 214 -14.47 4.95 -0.44
C GLY A 214 -14.39 5.88 -1.64
N LEU A 215 -13.86 5.37 -2.76
CA LEU A 215 -13.71 6.14 -4.00
C LEU A 215 -15.05 6.48 -4.63
N MET A 216 -16.02 5.55 -4.60
CA MET A 216 -17.38 5.79 -5.08
C MET A 216 -18.04 6.96 -4.33
N ARG A 217 -18.00 6.94 -3.00
CA ARG A 217 -18.57 8.01 -2.17
C ARG A 217 -17.88 9.35 -2.44
N TYR A 218 -16.56 9.33 -2.54
CA TYR A 218 -15.79 10.53 -2.87
C TYR A 218 -16.18 11.09 -4.23
N THR A 219 -16.27 10.23 -5.26
CA THR A 219 -16.71 10.62 -6.60
C THR A 219 -18.15 11.17 -6.58
N ARG A 220 -19.08 10.50 -5.87
CA ARG A 220 -20.46 10.95 -5.73
C ARG A 220 -20.56 12.33 -5.12
N THR A 221 -19.86 12.58 -4.02
CA THR A 221 -19.88 13.88 -3.33
C THR A 221 -19.37 15.01 -4.21
N ASN A 222 -18.21 14.83 -4.83
CA ASN A 222 -17.65 15.83 -5.75
C ASN A 222 -18.52 16.04 -6.99
N MET A 223 -19.15 14.99 -7.52
CA MET A 223 -20.09 15.12 -8.65
C MET A 223 -21.33 15.93 -8.27
N LEU A 224 -21.91 15.71 -7.09
CA LEU A 224 -23.08 16.47 -6.62
C LEU A 224 -22.75 17.95 -6.46
N GLU A 225 -21.60 18.29 -5.90
CA GLU A 225 -21.11 19.66 -5.77
C GLU A 225 -20.97 20.33 -7.14
N VAL A 226 -20.32 19.67 -8.08
CA VAL A 226 -20.12 20.18 -9.43
C VAL A 226 -21.45 20.32 -10.18
N LEU A 227 -22.35 19.33 -10.10
CA LEU A 227 -23.65 19.36 -10.79
C LEU A 227 -24.57 20.50 -10.33
N SER A 228 -24.37 21.01 -9.11
CA SER A 228 -25.12 22.16 -8.56
C SER A 228 -24.58 23.53 -9.00
N SER A 229 -23.40 23.57 -9.65
CA SER A 229 -22.75 24.83 -10.02
C SER A 229 -23.41 25.58 -11.19
N ASP A 230 -23.28 26.93 -11.23
CA ASP A 230 -23.91 27.77 -12.24
C ASP A 230 -23.46 27.52 -13.67
N TYR A 231 -22.21 27.14 -13.88
CA TYR A 231 -21.72 26.80 -15.22
C TYR A 231 -22.36 25.54 -15.79
N ILE A 232 -22.79 24.60 -14.94
CA ILE A 232 -23.56 23.42 -15.35
C ILE A 232 -24.99 23.81 -15.72
N ARG A 233 -25.62 24.73 -14.95
CA ARG A 233 -26.93 25.29 -15.32
C ARG A 233 -26.86 26.03 -16.66
N THR A 234 -25.80 26.80 -16.89
CA THR A 234 -25.56 27.47 -18.17
C THR A 234 -25.38 26.47 -19.31
N ALA A 235 -24.66 25.36 -19.11
CA ALA A 235 -24.50 24.35 -20.11
C ALA A 235 -25.84 23.69 -20.51
N ARG A 236 -26.73 23.42 -19.54
CA ARG A 236 -28.10 22.93 -19.79
C ARG A 236 -28.94 23.95 -20.52
N ALA A 237 -28.91 25.22 -20.12
CA ALA A 237 -29.64 26.32 -20.76
C ALA A 237 -29.23 26.54 -22.24
N LYS A 238 -27.97 26.19 -22.60
CA LYS A 238 -27.48 26.18 -23.98
C LYS A 238 -27.94 24.98 -24.80
N GLY A 239 -28.80 24.12 -24.27
CA GLY A 239 -29.36 22.96 -24.97
C GLY A 239 -28.39 21.78 -25.17
N LEU A 240 -27.31 21.71 -24.36
CA LEU A 240 -26.41 20.55 -24.44
C LEU A 240 -27.11 19.29 -23.90
N SER A 241 -26.86 18.16 -24.55
CA SER A 241 -27.39 16.87 -24.08
C SER A 241 -26.86 16.53 -22.69
N GLU A 242 -27.70 15.91 -21.85
CA GLU A 242 -27.35 15.57 -20.45
C GLU A 242 -26.08 14.72 -20.35
N LYS A 243 -25.87 13.77 -21.28
CA LYS A 243 -24.63 12.99 -21.39
C LYS A 243 -23.40 13.91 -21.56
N LYS A 244 -23.51 14.96 -22.38
CA LYS A 244 -22.43 15.93 -22.61
C LYS A 244 -22.17 16.80 -21.37
N VAL A 245 -23.25 17.20 -20.68
CA VAL A 245 -23.19 17.96 -19.43
C VAL A 245 -22.49 17.13 -18.35
N ILE A 246 -22.89 15.88 -18.14
CA ILE A 246 -22.34 14.99 -17.11
C ILE A 246 -20.87 14.68 -17.39
N TYR A 247 -20.54 14.08 -18.55
CA TYR A 247 -19.19 13.54 -18.78
C TYR A 247 -18.18 14.60 -19.21
N LYS A 248 -18.58 15.58 -20.03
CA LYS A 248 -17.64 16.59 -20.55
C LYS A 248 -17.48 17.80 -19.63
N HIS A 249 -18.57 18.23 -18.97
CA HIS A 249 -18.55 19.46 -18.15
C HIS A 249 -18.44 19.14 -16.65
N ALA A 250 -19.25 18.24 -16.12
CA ALA A 250 -19.21 17.92 -14.69
C ALA A 250 -18.03 17.03 -14.34
N PHE A 251 -17.93 15.83 -14.95
CA PHE A 251 -16.92 14.83 -14.59
C PHE A 251 -15.49 15.35 -14.78
N ARG A 252 -15.23 16.13 -15.84
CA ARG A 252 -13.89 16.71 -16.05
C ARG A 252 -13.42 17.56 -14.87
N ASN A 253 -14.32 18.33 -14.25
CA ASN A 253 -13.98 19.13 -13.08
C ASN A 253 -13.90 18.28 -11.80
N THR A 254 -14.72 17.25 -11.70
CA THR A 254 -14.67 16.26 -10.60
C THR A 254 -13.38 15.46 -10.61
N MET A 255 -12.72 15.30 -11.77
CA MET A 255 -11.44 14.59 -11.87
C MET A 255 -10.28 15.29 -11.14
N ILE A 256 -10.31 16.62 -10.97
CA ILE A 256 -9.22 17.35 -10.33
C ILE A 256 -8.92 16.80 -8.90
N PRO A 257 -9.90 16.76 -7.98
CA PRO A 257 -9.67 16.17 -6.67
C PRO A 257 -9.41 14.66 -6.70
N ILE A 258 -9.91 13.92 -7.70
CA ILE A 258 -9.65 12.48 -7.87
C ILE A 258 -8.18 12.24 -8.27
N VAL A 259 -7.63 13.04 -9.18
CA VAL A 259 -6.21 12.96 -9.57
C VAL A 259 -5.29 13.25 -8.39
N THR A 260 -5.70 14.11 -7.46
CA THR A 260 -4.95 14.37 -6.23
C THR A 260 -4.80 13.12 -5.36
N LEU A 261 -5.81 12.22 -5.35
CA LEU A 261 -5.72 10.95 -4.62
C LEU A 261 -4.66 10.01 -5.20
N LEU A 262 -4.39 10.08 -6.52
CA LEU A 262 -3.37 9.24 -7.17
C LEU A 262 -1.97 9.47 -6.58
N ALA A 263 -1.74 10.62 -6.03
CA ALA A 263 -0.50 10.99 -5.39
C ALA A 263 -0.16 10.13 -4.16
N GLY A 264 -1.17 9.84 -3.34
CA GLY A 264 -1.01 9.00 -2.16
C GLY A 264 -0.95 7.50 -2.47
N ILE A 265 -1.21 7.09 -3.71
CA ILE A 265 -1.28 5.68 -4.11
C ILE A 265 0.12 5.04 -4.19
N LEU A 266 1.17 5.79 -4.57
CA LEU A 266 2.50 5.21 -4.79
C LEU A 266 3.03 4.38 -3.60
N PRO A 267 2.99 4.84 -2.36
CA PRO A 267 3.40 4.03 -1.21
C PRO A 267 2.56 2.75 -1.05
N SER A 268 1.25 2.83 -1.29
CA SER A 268 0.36 1.68 -1.15
C SER A 268 0.55 0.63 -2.24
N LEU A 269 0.97 1.04 -3.45
CA LEU A 269 1.28 0.09 -4.52
C LEU A 269 2.46 -0.81 -4.18
N PHE A 270 3.50 -0.27 -3.56
CA PHE A 270 4.71 -1.01 -3.21
C PHE A 270 4.73 -1.51 -1.76
N GLY A 271 3.95 -0.89 -0.87
CA GLY A 271 3.88 -1.27 0.54
C GLY A 271 3.18 -2.62 0.79
N GLY A 272 2.48 -3.13 -0.22
CA GLY A 272 1.76 -4.39 -0.14
C GLY A 272 0.41 -4.29 0.57
N MET A 273 -0.41 -5.30 0.33
CA MET A 273 -1.72 -5.49 0.96
C MET A 273 -1.59 -6.53 2.07
N MET A 274 -0.96 -6.15 3.18
CA MET A 274 -0.49 -7.02 4.26
C MET A 274 -1.50 -8.12 4.65
N ILE A 275 -2.75 -7.74 4.96
CA ILE A 275 -3.77 -8.70 5.39
C ILE A 275 -4.26 -9.58 4.23
N THR A 276 -4.48 -9.00 3.05
CA THR A 276 -4.90 -9.78 1.87
C THR A 276 -3.82 -10.79 1.46
N GLU A 277 -2.56 -10.36 1.42
CA GLU A 277 -1.44 -11.24 1.06
C GLU A 277 -1.26 -12.37 2.09
N GLU A 278 -1.44 -12.11 3.39
CA GLU A 278 -1.38 -13.16 4.41
C GLU A 278 -2.54 -14.15 4.29
N VAL A 279 -3.78 -13.66 4.14
CA VAL A 279 -4.99 -14.51 4.04
C VAL A 279 -4.93 -15.44 2.81
N PHE A 280 -4.49 -14.92 1.66
CA PHE A 280 -4.37 -15.70 0.44
C PHE A 280 -3.00 -16.34 0.22
N GLY A 281 -2.12 -16.30 1.21
CA GLY A 281 -0.81 -16.96 1.16
C GLY A 281 0.15 -16.41 0.09
N ILE A 282 -0.04 -15.17 -0.38
CA ILE A 282 0.76 -14.56 -1.46
C ILE A 282 2.11 -14.09 -0.92
N PRO A 283 3.26 -14.46 -1.53
CA PRO A 283 4.58 -14.06 -1.06
C PRO A 283 4.94 -12.61 -1.46
N GLY A 284 4.06 -11.66 -1.18
CA GLY A 284 4.30 -10.24 -1.39
C GLY A 284 5.01 -9.58 -0.21
N ILE A 285 5.43 -8.32 -0.40
CA ILE A 285 6.15 -7.56 0.64
C ILE A 285 5.28 -7.30 1.88
N GLY A 286 3.97 -7.16 1.72
CA GLY A 286 3.04 -7.00 2.83
C GLY A 286 3.00 -8.24 3.73
N ARG A 287 2.95 -9.45 3.15
CA ARG A 287 3.03 -10.70 3.91
C ARG A 287 4.38 -10.83 4.61
N MET A 288 5.48 -10.47 3.93
CA MET A 288 6.80 -10.48 4.54
C MET A 288 6.86 -9.53 5.75
N ALA A 289 6.31 -8.35 5.61
CA ALA A 289 6.25 -7.36 6.69
C ALA A 289 5.34 -7.82 7.84
N TYR A 290 4.18 -8.42 7.55
CA TYR A 290 3.30 -8.98 8.57
C TYR A 290 4.01 -10.06 9.41
N LYS A 291 4.68 -10.99 8.75
CA LYS A 291 5.43 -12.05 9.44
C LYS A 291 6.62 -11.51 10.22
N ALA A 292 7.35 -10.55 9.67
CA ALA A 292 8.43 -9.87 10.39
C ALA A 292 7.91 -9.16 11.64
N LEU A 293 6.75 -8.50 11.56
CA LEU A 293 6.12 -7.81 12.70
C LEU A 293 5.70 -8.81 13.80
N THR A 294 5.01 -9.88 13.42
CA THR A 294 4.53 -10.88 14.39
C THR A 294 5.66 -11.69 15.03
N GLU A 295 6.75 -11.88 14.31
CA GLU A 295 7.93 -12.58 14.82
C GLU A 295 9.02 -11.64 15.36
N GLY A 296 8.78 -10.32 15.41
CA GLY A 296 9.68 -9.34 16.01
C GLY A 296 11.04 -9.24 15.30
N ASP A 297 11.05 -9.25 13.97
CA ASP A 297 12.22 -9.00 13.14
C ASP A 297 12.48 -7.50 13.05
N ILE A 298 13.19 -6.96 14.04
CA ILE A 298 13.44 -5.52 14.18
C ILE A 298 14.15 -4.93 12.96
N PRO A 299 15.26 -5.49 12.44
CA PRO A 299 15.93 -4.94 11.26
C PRO A 299 15.00 -4.83 10.06
N PHE A 300 14.20 -5.89 9.81
CA PHE A 300 13.24 -5.87 8.69
C PHE A 300 12.18 -4.79 8.89
N ILE A 301 11.60 -4.67 10.08
CA ILE A 301 10.57 -3.67 10.38
C ILE A 301 11.13 -2.25 10.19
N MET A 302 12.33 -1.98 10.67
CA MET A 302 13.00 -0.68 10.50
C MET A 302 13.25 -0.36 9.02
N GLY A 303 13.84 -1.29 8.28
CA GLY A 303 14.15 -1.14 6.87
C GLY A 303 12.89 -1.00 6.00
N TYR A 304 11.85 -1.79 6.27
CA TYR A 304 10.56 -1.72 5.57
C TYR A 304 9.85 -0.38 5.82
N ASN A 305 9.83 0.13 7.07
CA ASN A 305 9.24 1.43 7.34
C ASN A 305 10.04 2.57 6.70
N MET A 306 11.37 2.46 6.63
CA MET A 306 12.20 3.42 5.91
C MET A 306 11.93 3.40 4.41
N PHE A 307 11.78 2.22 3.81
CA PHE A 307 11.35 2.04 2.42
C PHE A 307 9.99 2.70 2.15
N LEU A 308 8.98 2.48 3.02
CA LEU A 308 7.68 3.13 2.89
C LEU A 308 7.76 4.65 3.03
N ALA A 309 8.61 5.16 3.93
CA ALA A 309 8.83 6.59 4.09
C ALA A 309 9.43 7.23 2.82
N ILE A 310 10.40 6.58 2.21
CA ILE A 310 10.98 7.02 0.93
C ILE A 310 9.91 7.04 -0.17
N LEU A 311 9.12 5.98 -0.30
CA LEU A 311 8.03 5.93 -1.28
C LEU A 311 6.98 7.02 -1.03
N THR A 312 6.66 7.31 0.23
CA THR A 312 5.71 8.36 0.61
C THR A 312 6.21 9.75 0.18
N VAL A 313 7.48 10.01 0.42
CA VAL A 313 8.13 11.26 0.00
C VAL A 313 8.17 11.37 -1.54
N LEU A 314 8.53 10.30 -2.24
CA LEU A 314 8.52 10.26 -3.70
C LEU A 314 7.11 10.43 -4.27
N GLY A 315 6.11 9.79 -3.66
CA GLY A 315 4.70 9.94 -4.03
C GLY A 315 4.20 11.38 -3.85
N THR A 316 4.55 12.02 -2.75
CA THR A 316 4.20 13.43 -2.50
C THR A 316 4.88 14.36 -3.52
N LEU A 317 6.15 14.14 -3.82
CA LEU A 317 6.87 14.91 -4.83
C LEU A 317 6.26 14.73 -6.23
N PHE A 318 5.91 13.50 -6.59
CA PHE A 318 5.20 13.18 -7.83
C PHE A 318 3.85 13.90 -7.91
N SER A 319 3.09 13.90 -6.81
CA SER A 319 1.84 14.63 -6.66
C SER A 319 1.99 16.12 -6.95
N ASP A 320 2.96 16.75 -6.30
CA ASP A 320 3.20 18.18 -6.45
C ASP A 320 3.51 18.55 -7.90
N ILE A 321 4.26 17.67 -8.60
CA ILE A 321 4.55 17.84 -10.03
C ILE A 321 3.28 17.68 -10.87
N MET A 322 2.50 16.62 -10.63
CA MET A 322 1.25 16.35 -11.35
C MET A 322 0.22 17.46 -11.14
N TYR A 323 0.14 18.00 -9.91
CA TYR A 323 -0.74 19.13 -9.61
C TYR A 323 -0.39 20.37 -10.47
N SER A 324 0.89 20.64 -10.64
CA SER A 324 1.35 21.76 -11.48
C SER A 324 1.05 21.57 -12.97
N VAL A 325 0.96 20.34 -13.43
CA VAL A 325 0.63 19.99 -14.83
C VAL A 325 -0.88 20.05 -15.07
N VAL A 326 -1.68 19.57 -14.09
CA VAL A 326 -3.15 19.49 -14.24
C VAL A 326 -3.83 20.83 -14.00
N ASP A 327 -3.34 21.66 -13.06
CA ASP A 327 -3.88 23.00 -12.79
C ASP A 327 -2.85 24.10 -13.11
N PRO A 328 -2.90 24.71 -14.32
CA PRO A 328 -2.00 25.81 -14.70
C PRO A 328 -2.18 27.07 -13.83
N ARG A 329 -3.22 27.15 -13.01
CA ARG A 329 -3.48 28.27 -12.10
C ARG A 329 -2.60 28.21 -10.85
N VAL A 330 -2.13 27.03 -10.50
CA VAL A 330 -1.15 26.84 -9.43
C VAL A 330 0.22 27.30 -9.95
N LYS A 331 0.46 28.62 -9.88
CA LYS A 331 1.80 29.16 -10.10
C LYS A 331 2.70 28.64 -8.98
N LEU A 332 3.53 27.65 -9.31
CA LEU A 332 4.56 27.11 -8.45
C LEU A 332 5.56 28.23 -8.12
N GLY A 333 5.35 28.93 -7.03
CA GLY A 333 6.28 29.91 -6.48
C GLY A 333 5.93 31.37 -6.75
N LYS A 334 5.11 31.95 -5.93
CA LYS A 334 5.37 33.28 -5.38
C LYS A 334 5.81 33.14 -3.95
#